data_b099c10293751663f904d7752b1bec60
#
_entry.id   b099c10293751663f904d7752b1bec60
#
_cell.length_a   1.000
_cell.length_b   1.000
_cell.length_c   1.000
_cell.angle_alpha   90.00
_cell.angle_beta   90.00
_cell.angle_gamma   90.00
#
_symmetry.space_group_name_H-M   'P 1'
#
loop_
_entity.id
_entity.type
_entity.pdbx_description
1 polymer ?
#
loop_
_entity_poly.entity_id
_entity_poly.type
_entity_poly.pdbx_seq_one_letter_code
_entity_poly.pdbx_strand_id
1 'polypeptide(L)'
;HAPLSELAEAAADAGLDELCVTDHFDFLDENGVPAEGYDWAPAVAQHQQALPAAGERLTLKLGLELGMPHLNPAAAAAICARPEADFILGSVHNLSPERGGTDLFFLDFSTVQACYDALDDYFASLALLAATDFYDVLAHLIYPLRYMQAPVTLNRYQDAIRAILRTAVEKGRGMEVNTCRGRTLEEWRPILALYRDCGGELVTVGSDA
;
A
#
# COMPACT_ATOMS: atom_id res chain seq x y z
N HIS A 1 2.43 -16.20 8.73
CA HIS A 1 1.91 -16.20 7.36
C HIS A 1 1.91 -17.62 6.79
N ALA A 2 0.98 -17.94 5.86
CA ALA A 2 1.00 -19.19 5.11
C ALA A 2 2.23 -19.22 4.18
N PRO A 3 2.79 -20.41 3.87
CA PRO A 3 3.82 -20.53 2.85
C PRO A 3 3.33 -19.98 1.51
N LEU A 4 4.21 -19.32 0.75
CA LEU A 4 3.85 -18.73 -0.53
C LEU A 4 3.34 -19.75 -1.55
N SER A 5 3.81 -21.00 -1.49
CA SER A 5 3.29 -22.10 -2.31
C SER A 5 1.82 -22.41 -2.04
N GLU A 6 1.39 -22.37 -0.77
CA GLU A 6 -0.02 -22.58 -0.40
C GLU A 6 -0.90 -21.41 -0.86
N LEU A 7 -0.39 -20.17 -0.80
CA LEU A 7 -1.08 -19.01 -1.34
C LEU A 7 -1.23 -19.09 -2.87
N ALA A 8 -0.19 -19.53 -3.58
CA ALA A 8 -0.22 -19.70 -5.02
C ALA A 8 -1.24 -20.79 -5.43
N GLU A 9 -1.26 -21.93 -4.75
CA GLU A 9 -2.26 -22.99 -4.98
C GLU A 9 -3.68 -22.49 -4.74
N ALA A 10 -3.91 -21.81 -3.60
CA ALA A 10 -5.23 -21.28 -3.26
C ALA A 10 -5.71 -20.24 -4.28
N ALA A 11 -4.82 -19.36 -4.75
CA ALA A 11 -5.13 -18.36 -5.78
C ALA A 11 -5.49 -19.03 -7.12
N ALA A 12 -4.72 -20.03 -7.54
CA ALA A 12 -4.99 -20.80 -8.75
C ALA A 12 -6.33 -21.58 -8.66
N ASP A 13 -6.64 -22.14 -7.49
CA ASP A 13 -7.90 -22.87 -7.25
C ASP A 13 -9.10 -21.91 -7.16
N ALA A 14 -8.88 -20.66 -6.74
CA ALA A 14 -9.88 -19.60 -6.78
C ALA A 14 -10.12 -19.06 -8.20
N GLY A 15 -9.32 -19.47 -9.17
CA GLY A 15 -9.46 -19.06 -10.58
C GLY A 15 -8.87 -17.67 -10.87
N LEU A 16 -7.88 -17.23 -10.09
CA LEU A 16 -7.13 -16.02 -10.41
C LEU A 16 -6.16 -16.29 -11.55
N ASP A 17 -6.02 -15.33 -12.47
CA ASP A 17 -5.04 -15.38 -13.56
C ASP A 17 -3.67 -14.92 -13.09
N GLU A 18 -3.63 -13.99 -12.12
CA GLU A 18 -2.40 -13.38 -11.63
C GLU A 18 -2.48 -13.12 -10.12
N LEU A 19 -1.39 -13.39 -9.42
CA LEU A 19 -1.14 -13.01 -8.02
C LEU A 19 0.23 -12.35 -7.91
N CYS A 20 0.30 -11.17 -7.31
CA CYS A 20 1.56 -10.57 -6.90
C CYS A 20 1.69 -10.63 -5.38
N VAL A 21 2.83 -11.13 -4.90
CA VAL A 21 3.15 -11.12 -3.47
C VAL A 21 4.01 -9.90 -3.18
N THR A 22 3.60 -9.13 -2.19
CA THR A 22 4.20 -7.84 -1.84
C THR A 22 4.49 -7.79 -0.35
N ASP A 23 5.62 -8.40 0.06
CA ASP A 23 6.15 -8.17 1.40
C ASP A 23 6.40 -6.67 1.56
N HIS A 24 6.32 -6.14 2.79
CA HIS A 24 6.54 -4.71 2.94
C HIS A 24 7.91 -4.35 3.50
N PHE A 25 8.40 -3.21 3.07
CA PHE A 25 9.58 -2.53 3.58
C PHE A 25 9.24 -1.07 3.79
N ASP A 26 9.39 -0.60 5.02
CA ASP A 26 9.14 0.78 5.42
C ASP A 26 10.46 1.53 5.60
N PHE A 27 10.51 2.78 5.12
CA PHE A 27 11.66 3.66 5.35
C PHE A 27 11.76 4.19 6.77
N LEU A 28 10.74 3.96 7.59
CA LEU A 28 10.77 4.15 9.05
C LEU A 28 10.35 2.85 9.72
N ASP A 29 11.04 2.45 10.77
CA ASP A 29 10.57 1.37 11.62
C ASP A 29 9.37 1.81 12.48
N GLU A 30 8.89 0.93 13.33
CA GLU A 30 7.75 1.18 14.23
C GLU A 30 7.94 2.37 15.19
N ASN A 31 9.19 2.76 15.46
CA ASN A 31 9.59 3.85 16.35
C ASN A 31 10.04 5.11 15.59
N GLY A 32 9.95 5.11 14.25
CA GLY A 32 10.37 6.20 13.40
C GLY A 32 11.88 6.26 13.13
N VAL A 33 12.60 5.16 13.34
CA VAL A 33 14.03 5.08 13.01
C VAL A 33 14.18 4.76 11.52
N PRO A 34 14.99 5.54 10.78
CA PRO A 34 15.17 5.31 9.34
C PRO A 34 15.79 3.96 9.03
N ALA A 35 15.23 3.26 8.03
CA ALA A 35 15.78 2.05 7.42
C ALA A 35 16.50 2.41 6.12
N GLU A 36 17.62 1.70 5.81
CA GLU A 36 18.50 2.08 4.71
C GLU A 36 18.22 1.36 3.39
N GLY A 37 17.64 0.15 3.43
CA GLY A 37 17.39 -0.62 2.22
C GLY A 37 16.73 -1.98 2.46
N TYR A 38 16.27 -2.59 1.38
CA TYR A 38 15.58 -3.87 1.36
C TYR A 38 16.46 -4.96 0.77
N ASP A 39 16.53 -6.12 1.44
CA ASP A 39 17.20 -7.31 0.91
C ASP A 39 16.22 -8.18 0.14
N TRP A 40 16.32 -8.17 -1.18
CA TRP A 40 15.49 -8.95 -2.08
C TRP A 40 15.78 -10.47 -2.05
N ALA A 41 16.95 -10.90 -1.56
CA ALA A 41 17.35 -12.29 -1.70
C ALA A 41 16.39 -13.31 -1.05
N PRO A 42 15.86 -13.08 0.17
CA PRO A 42 14.90 -13.98 0.77
C PRO A 42 13.58 -14.05 -0.01
N ALA A 43 13.04 -12.89 -0.45
CA ALA A 43 11.80 -12.81 -1.21
C ALA A 43 11.90 -13.51 -2.57
N VAL A 44 13.00 -13.28 -3.28
CA VAL A 44 13.32 -13.97 -4.56
C VAL A 44 13.39 -15.48 -4.36
N ALA A 45 14.07 -15.93 -3.30
CA ALA A 45 14.19 -17.37 -3.02
C ALA A 45 12.83 -18.03 -2.73
N GLN A 46 11.97 -17.37 -1.93
CA GLN A 46 10.62 -17.87 -1.64
C GLN A 46 9.74 -17.87 -2.89
N HIS A 47 9.80 -16.81 -3.70
CA HIS A 47 9.08 -16.74 -4.96
C HIS A 47 9.46 -17.88 -5.91
N GLN A 48 10.76 -18.11 -6.12
CA GLN A 48 11.25 -19.19 -6.96
C GLN A 48 10.81 -20.58 -6.47
N GLN A 49 10.77 -20.80 -5.16
CA GLN A 49 10.28 -22.04 -4.56
C GLN A 49 8.78 -22.24 -4.75
N ALA A 50 8.00 -21.18 -4.87
CA ALA A 50 6.55 -21.23 -5.03
C ALA A 50 6.09 -21.36 -6.49
N LEU A 51 6.91 -21.03 -7.48
CA LEU A 51 6.58 -21.11 -8.90
C LEU A 51 5.99 -22.47 -9.33
N PRO A 52 6.51 -23.63 -8.87
CA PRO A 52 5.91 -24.93 -9.24
C PRO A 52 4.46 -25.10 -8.77
N ALA A 53 4.08 -24.49 -7.63
CA ALA A 53 2.73 -24.54 -7.10
C ALA A 53 1.73 -23.68 -7.91
N ALA A 54 2.19 -22.58 -8.48
CA ALA A 54 1.41 -21.75 -9.40
C ALA A 54 1.09 -22.52 -10.70
N GLY A 55 2.04 -23.32 -11.18
CA GLY A 55 1.90 -24.10 -12.42
C GLY A 55 1.65 -23.22 -13.63
N GLU A 56 0.84 -23.73 -14.57
CA GLU A 56 0.41 -22.99 -15.78
C GLU A 56 -0.89 -22.21 -15.57
N ARG A 57 -1.53 -22.36 -14.40
CA ARG A 57 -2.86 -21.79 -14.11
C ARG A 57 -2.80 -20.37 -13.55
N LEU A 58 -1.67 -19.97 -12.99
CA LEU A 58 -1.49 -18.70 -12.28
C LEU A 58 -0.16 -18.04 -12.66
N THR A 59 -0.18 -16.79 -13.05
CA THR A 59 1.03 -15.97 -13.13
C THR A 59 1.37 -15.46 -11.73
N LEU A 60 2.42 -16.04 -11.11
CA LEU A 60 2.91 -15.59 -9.81
C LEU A 60 3.98 -14.53 -10.01
N LYS A 61 3.74 -13.33 -9.50
CA LYS A 61 4.63 -12.17 -9.55
C LYS A 61 5.24 -11.87 -8.19
N LEU A 62 6.40 -11.24 -8.20
CA LEU A 62 7.09 -10.74 -7.03
C LEU A 62 7.07 -9.21 -7.03
N GLY A 63 6.53 -8.64 -5.96
CA GLY A 63 6.50 -7.19 -5.75
C GLY A 63 6.99 -6.82 -4.37
N LEU A 64 6.77 -5.57 -4.01
CA LEU A 64 7.07 -5.01 -2.70
C LEU A 64 6.03 -3.97 -2.34
N GLU A 65 5.60 -3.94 -1.09
CA GLU A 65 4.92 -2.80 -0.52
C GLU A 65 5.96 -1.86 0.09
N LEU A 66 6.12 -0.68 -0.51
CA LEU A 66 7.16 0.29 -0.17
C LEU A 66 6.55 1.44 0.62
N GLY A 67 6.83 1.47 1.91
CA GLY A 67 6.32 2.48 2.83
C GLY A 67 7.16 3.76 2.81
N MET A 68 6.49 4.89 2.55
CA MET A 68 7.06 6.25 2.59
C MET A 68 8.32 6.46 1.72
N PRO A 69 8.35 6.03 0.45
CA PRO A 69 9.53 6.13 -0.42
C PRO A 69 10.01 7.58 -0.63
N HIS A 70 9.17 8.56 -0.42
CA HIS A 70 9.51 9.98 -0.52
C HIS A 70 10.53 10.43 0.54
N LEU A 71 10.70 9.68 1.63
CA LEU A 71 11.68 10.00 2.69
C LEU A 71 13.12 9.72 2.26
N ASN A 72 13.35 8.74 1.39
CA ASN A 72 14.68 8.42 0.86
C ASN A 72 14.61 8.08 -0.65
N PRO A 73 14.50 9.10 -1.51
CA PRO A 73 14.33 8.90 -2.94
C PRO A 73 15.46 8.10 -3.61
N ALA A 74 16.69 8.22 -3.11
CA ALA A 74 17.83 7.50 -3.67
C ALA A 74 17.74 6.00 -3.40
N ALA A 75 17.41 5.61 -2.17
CA ALA A 75 17.21 4.20 -1.81
C ALA A 75 15.94 3.64 -2.47
N ALA A 76 14.85 4.41 -2.52
CA ALA A 76 13.61 4.02 -3.21
C ALA A 76 13.88 3.74 -4.69
N ALA A 77 14.62 4.60 -5.39
CA ALA A 77 15.01 4.38 -6.78
C ALA A 77 15.81 3.09 -6.96
N ALA A 78 16.76 2.80 -6.05
CA ALA A 78 17.56 1.58 -6.10
C ALA A 78 16.72 0.31 -5.86
N ILE A 79 15.72 0.38 -4.96
CA ILE A 79 14.79 -0.71 -4.70
C ILE A 79 13.90 -0.96 -5.92
N CYS A 80 13.30 0.08 -6.49
CA CYS A 80 12.40 -0.01 -7.64
C CYS A 80 13.10 -0.41 -8.95
N ALA A 81 14.40 -0.17 -9.06
CA ALA A 81 15.20 -0.53 -10.26
C ALA A 81 15.60 -2.02 -10.32
N ARG A 82 15.23 -2.83 -9.32
CA ARG A 82 15.57 -4.25 -9.29
C ARG A 82 14.80 -5.03 -10.34
N PRO A 83 15.49 -5.83 -11.17
CA PRO A 83 14.83 -6.61 -12.22
C PRO A 83 13.92 -7.72 -11.68
N GLU A 84 14.03 -8.06 -10.41
CA GLU A 84 13.18 -9.03 -9.72
C GLU A 84 11.82 -8.45 -9.31
N ALA A 85 11.70 -7.11 -9.26
CA ALA A 85 10.47 -6.43 -8.88
C ALA A 85 9.53 -6.29 -10.08
N ASP A 86 8.44 -7.05 -10.07
CA ASP A 86 7.38 -6.94 -11.07
C ASP A 86 6.41 -5.79 -10.77
N PHE A 87 6.29 -5.39 -9.48
CA PHE A 87 5.24 -4.48 -9.03
C PHE A 87 5.57 -3.85 -7.68
N ILE A 88 5.26 -2.57 -7.52
CA ILE A 88 5.45 -1.83 -6.27
C ILE A 88 4.13 -1.20 -5.81
N LEU A 89 3.69 -1.57 -4.60
CA LEU A 89 2.68 -0.82 -3.85
C LEU A 89 3.37 0.33 -3.12
N GLY A 90 2.80 1.53 -3.19
CA GLY A 90 3.26 2.67 -2.39
C GLY A 90 2.34 2.90 -1.21
N SER A 91 2.88 2.89 0.01
CA SER A 91 2.12 2.97 1.26
C SER A 91 2.61 4.06 2.21
N VAL A 92 1.80 4.37 3.20
CA VAL A 92 2.13 5.21 4.35
C VAL A 92 1.63 4.49 5.60
N HIS A 93 2.56 4.07 6.47
CA HIS A 93 2.23 3.36 7.72
C HIS A 93 2.52 4.21 8.96
N ASN A 94 3.45 5.15 8.87
CA ASN A 94 3.91 5.96 9.99
C ASN A 94 3.42 7.41 9.89
N LEU A 95 3.40 8.08 11.02
CA LEU A 95 3.41 9.55 11.02
C LEU A 95 4.66 10.08 10.30
N SER A 96 4.60 11.30 9.82
CA SER A 96 5.77 11.97 9.28
C SER A 96 6.89 12.08 10.32
N PRO A 97 8.17 12.19 9.92
CA PRO A 97 9.29 12.41 10.86
C PRO A 97 9.07 13.63 11.76
N GLU A 98 8.46 14.69 11.23
CA GLU A 98 8.11 15.92 11.97
C GLU A 98 7.10 15.68 13.09
N ARG A 99 6.33 14.61 12.99
CA ARG A 99 5.34 14.15 13.98
C ARG A 99 5.82 12.95 14.80
N GLY A 100 7.12 12.62 14.71
CA GLY A 100 7.77 11.57 15.50
C GLY A 100 7.92 10.23 14.80
N GLY A 101 7.41 10.06 13.58
CA GLY A 101 7.64 8.87 12.75
C GLY A 101 7.03 7.57 13.27
N THR A 102 6.25 7.59 14.35
CA THR A 102 5.65 6.39 14.96
C THR A 102 4.65 5.74 13.99
N ASP A 103 4.69 4.40 13.91
CA ASP A 103 3.70 3.64 13.15
C ASP A 103 2.28 3.87 13.69
N LEU A 104 1.36 4.10 12.79
CA LEU A 104 -0.06 4.36 13.06
C LEU A 104 -0.74 3.24 13.85
N PHE A 105 -0.25 2.00 13.73
CA PHE A 105 -0.75 0.87 14.50
C PHE A 105 -0.60 1.06 16.03
N PHE A 106 0.45 1.74 16.46
CA PHE A 106 0.78 1.94 17.89
C PHE A 106 0.18 3.21 18.49
N LEU A 107 -0.55 4.01 17.70
CA LEU A 107 -1.14 5.25 18.18
C LEU A 107 -2.45 5.02 18.95
N ASP A 108 -2.72 5.92 19.90
CA ASP A 108 -4.02 5.99 20.59
C ASP A 108 -5.03 6.81 19.77
N PHE A 109 -6.04 6.13 19.25
CA PHE A 109 -7.14 6.71 18.47
C PHE A 109 -8.45 6.79 19.26
N SER A 110 -8.38 6.86 20.58
CA SER A 110 -9.57 6.94 21.45
C SER A 110 -10.32 8.28 21.35
N THR A 111 -9.66 9.35 20.90
CA THR A 111 -10.27 10.67 20.75
C THR A 111 -10.42 11.09 19.29
N VAL A 112 -11.50 11.85 19.02
CA VAL A 112 -11.76 12.42 17.68
C VAL A 112 -10.59 13.33 17.23
N GLN A 113 -10.01 14.09 18.16
CA GLN A 113 -8.91 15.00 17.84
C GLN A 113 -7.66 14.22 17.42
N ALA A 114 -7.26 13.18 18.17
CA ALA A 114 -6.12 12.34 17.83
C ALA A 114 -6.29 11.67 16.45
N CYS A 115 -7.50 11.20 16.13
CA CYS A 115 -7.80 10.66 14.81
C CYS A 115 -7.61 11.70 13.70
N TYR A 116 -8.14 12.90 13.87
CA TYR A 116 -7.98 13.94 12.85
C TYR A 116 -6.56 14.46 12.73
N ASP A 117 -5.82 14.57 13.83
CA ASP A 117 -4.41 14.96 13.79
C ASP A 117 -3.57 13.95 13.00
N ALA A 118 -3.85 12.66 13.16
CA ALA A 118 -3.18 11.61 12.39
C ALA A 118 -3.63 11.60 10.92
N LEU A 119 -4.92 11.81 10.62
CA LEU A 119 -5.41 11.88 9.25
C LEU A 119 -4.87 13.10 8.49
N ASP A 120 -4.71 14.24 9.15
CA ASP A 120 -4.12 15.45 8.56
C ASP A 120 -2.66 15.16 8.11
N ASP A 121 -1.87 14.50 8.96
CA ASP A 121 -0.50 14.10 8.65
C ASP A 121 -0.43 12.99 7.59
N TYR A 122 -1.28 11.98 7.72
CA TYR A 122 -1.36 10.85 6.78
C TYR A 122 -1.64 11.31 5.34
N PHE A 123 -2.67 12.15 5.13
CA PHE A 123 -2.99 12.62 3.79
C PHE A 123 -1.94 13.59 3.25
N ALA A 124 -1.23 14.34 4.10
CA ALA A 124 -0.08 15.13 3.67
C ALA A 124 1.06 14.24 3.19
N SER A 125 1.42 13.20 3.95
CA SER A 125 2.45 12.22 3.57
C SER A 125 2.05 11.43 2.31
N LEU A 126 0.78 11.03 2.19
CA LEU A 126 0.28 10.33 1.02
C LEU A 126 0.32 11.21 -0.25
N ALA A 127 0.11 12.53 -0.12
CA ALA A 127 0.26 13.46 -1.22
C ALA A 127 1.72 13.57 -1.69
N LEU A 128 2.69 13.55 -0.76
CA LEU A 128 4.12 13.51 -1.08
C LEU A 128 4.48 12.20 -1.79
N LEU A 129 3.99 11.07 -1.29
CA LEU A 129 4.19 9.77 -1.94
C LEU A 129 3.61 9.77 -3.36
N ALA A 130 2.36 10.20 -3.54
CA ALA A 130 1.69 10.23 -4.83
C ALA A 130 2.45 11.05 -5.88
N ALA A 131 3.20 12.06 -5.46
CA ALA A 131 4.04 12.87 -6.34
C ALA A 131 5.33 12.17 -6.79
N THR A 132 5.72 11.04 -6.19
CA THR A 132 6.92 10.26 -6.58
C THR A 132 6.65 9.34 -7.77
N ASP A 133 7.73 8.71 -8.28
CA ASP A 133 7.66 7.67 -9.31
C ASP A 133 8.00 6.27 -8.75
N PHE A 134 7.99 6.10 -7.43
CA PHE A 134 8.46 4.90 -6.74
C PHE A 134 7.34 3.92 -6.38
N TYR A 135 6.26 3.90 -7.13
CA TYR A 135 5.15 2.96 -6.96
C TYR A 135 4.39 2.77 -8.28
N ASP A 136 3.68 1.66 -8.41
CA ASP A 136 2.74 1.39 -9.49
C ASP A 136 1.30 1.64 -9.07
N VAL A 137 0.98 1.32 -7.82
CA VAL A 137 -0.36 1.46 -7.25
C VAL A 137 -0.27 2.05 -5.84
N LEU A 138 -1.15 3.01 -5.51
CA LEU A 138 -1.32 3.49 -4.13
C LEU A 138 -2.03 2.41 -3.30
N ALA A 139 -1.36 1.92 -2.26
CA ALA A 139 -1.90 0.97 -1.32
C ALA A 139 -2.99 1.61 -0.43
N HIS A 140 -3.92 0.83 0.04
CA HIS A 140 -4.90 1.08 1.12
C HIS A 140 -5.13 2.55 1.53
N LEU A 141 -5.59 3.37 0.62
CA LEU A 141 -5.74 4.84 0.74
C LEU A 141 -6.40 5.33 2.04
N ILE A 142 -7.16 4.48 2.73
CA ILE A 142 -7.84 4.78 4.00
C ILE A 142 -7.27 3.95 5.16
N TYR A 143 -6.01 3.56 5.09
CA TYR A 143 -5.31 2.72 6.07
C TYR A 143 -5.56 3.10 7.53
N PRO A 144 -5.45 4.38 7.98
CA PRO A 144 -5.59 4.72 9.39
C PRO A 144 -6.96 4.41 9.97
N LEU A 145 -8.02 4.41 9.13
CA LEU A 145 -9.39 4.16 9.61
C LEU A 145 -9.57 2.77 10.22
N ARG A 146 -8.66 1.82 9.93
CA ARG A 146 -8.71 0.46 10.50
C ARG A 146 -8.41 0.42 12.00
N TYR A 147 -7.77 1.45 12.53
CA TYR A 147 -7.35 1.56 13.94
C TYR A 147 -8.18 2.57 14.73
N MET A 148 -8.90 3.47 14.05
CA MET A 148 -9.66 4.54 14.68
C MET A 148 -10.92 4.01 15.33
N GLN A 149 -11.09 4.28 16.63
CA GLN A 149 -12.25 3.91 17.44
C GLN A 149 -13.25 5.07 17.56
N ALA A 150 -12.76 6.30 17.53
CA ALA A 150 -13.60 7.48 17.56
C ALA A 150 -14.28 7.72 16.20
N PRO A 151 -15.50 8.24 16.18
CA PRO A 151 -16.23 8.49 14.93
C PRO A 151 -15.59 9.63 14.15
N VAL A 152 -15.03 9.30 12.99
CA VAL A 152 -14.45 10.25 12.04
C VAL A 152 -15.13 10.16 10.69
N THR A 153 -15.01 11.21 9.90
CA THR A 153 -15.53 11.25 8.54
C THR A 153 -14.44 11.74 7.58
N LEU A 154 -14.40 11.16 6.38
CA LEU A 154 -13.51 11.60 5.31
C LEU A 154 -14.04 12.82 4.54
N ASN A 155 -15.22 13.36 4.88
CA ASN A 155 -15.81 14.46 4.14
C ASN A 155 -14.89 15.70 4.06
N ARG A 156 -14.13 16.00 5.12
CA ARG A 156 -13.17 17.12 5.12
C ARG A 156 -11.92 16.86 4.27
N TYR A 157 -11.67 15.60 3.89
CA TYR A 157 -10.49 15.20 3.11
C TYR A 157 -10.80 14.95 1.63
N GLN A 158 -12.04 15.17 1.18
CA GLN A 158 -12.43 14.87 -0.21
C GLN A 158 -11.55 15.60 -1.24
N ASP A 159 -11.20 16.85 -1.00
CA ASP A 159 -10.34 17.61 -1.90
C ASP A 159 -8.90 17.10 -1.89
N ALA A 160 -8.36 16.74 -0.71
CA ALA A 160 -7.04 16.13 -0.57
C ALA A 160 -7.00 14.76 -1.26
N ILE A 161 -7.98 13.90 -1.00
CA ILE A 161 -8.10 12.57 -1.64
C ILE A 161 -8.21 12.74 -3.16
N ARG A 162 -9.03 13.66 -3.64
CA ARG A 162 -9.16 13.94 -5.08
C ARG A 162 -7.84 14.40 -5.70
N ALA A 163 -7.10 15.27 -5.01
CA ALA A 163 -5.79 15.75 -5.48
C ALA A 163 -4.78 14.59 -5.56
N ILE A 164 -4.71 13.74 -4.54
CA ILE A 164 -3.84 12.55 -4.48
C ILE A 164 -4.18 11.61 -5.65
N LEU A 165 -5.45 11.24 -5.80
CA LEU A 165 -5.90 10.35 -6.86
C LEU A 165 -5.65 10.91 -8.25
N ARG A 166 -5.85 12.22 -8.46
CA ARG A 166 -5.53 12.88 -9.73
C ARG A 166 -4.05 12.82 -10.03
N THR A 167 -3.19 13.10 -9.05
CA THR A 167 -1.73 13.00 -9.21
C THR A 167 -1.32 11.57 -9.61
N ALA A 168 -1.88 10.56 -8.98
CA ALA A 168 -1.62 9.17 -9.34
C ALA A 168 -2.06 8.86 -10.78
N VAL A 169 -3.26 9.28 -11.16
CA VAL A 169 -3.81 9.08 -12.53
C VAL A 169 -2.95 9.79 -13.58
N GLU A 170 -2.55 11.05 -13.35
CA GLU A 170 -1.68 11.82 -14.25
C GLU A 170 -0.32 11.16 -14.46
N LYS A 171 0.14 10.38 -13.49
CA LYS A 171 1.37 9.57 -13.57
C LYS A 171 1.13 8.16 -14.16
N GLY A 172 -0.09 7.81 -14.55
CA GLY A 172 -0.45 6.48 -15.03
C GLY A 172 -0.43 5.41 -13.93
N ARG A 173 -0.61 5.81 -12.65
CA ARG A 173 -0.59 4.92 -11.48
C ARG A 173 -2.00 4.50 -11.06
N GLY A 174 -2.09 3.32 -10.43
CA GLY A 174 -3.34 2.76 -9.96
C GLY A 174 -3.66 3.07 -8.50
N MET A 175 -4.78 2.52 -8.03
CA MET A 175 -5.12 2.44 -6.62
C MET A 175 -5.53 1.03 -6.22
N GLU A 176 -5.28 0.68 -4.96
CA GLU A 176 -5.69 -0.59 -4.39
C GLU A 176 -7.07 -0.49 -3.73
N VAL A 177 -7.88 -1.52 -3.93
CA VAL A 177 -9.02 -1.86 -3.08
C VAL A 177 -8.55 -2.90 -2.07
N ASN A 178 -8.29 -2.45 -0.85
CA ASN A 178 -7.78 -3.31 0.22
C ASN A 178 -8.94 -3.91 1.02
N THR A 179 -8.96 -5.23 1.15
CA THR A 179 -10.02 -6.00 1.82
C THR A 179 -9.66 -6.41 3.25
N CYS A 180 -8.57 -5.91 3.79
CA CYS A 180 -8.11 -6.21 5.15
C CYS A 180 -9.23 -6.04 6.18
N ARG A 181 -9.29 -6.98 7.13
CA ARG A 181 -10.33 -7.03 8.18
C ARG A 181 -11.76 -7.11 7.66
N GLY A 182 -11.95 -7.69 6.46
CA GLY A 182 -13.27 -7.92 5.88
C GLY A 182 -13.93 -6.67 5.31
N ARG A 183 -13.17 -5.63 4.96
CA ARG A 183 -13.69 -4.48 4.22
C ARG A 183 -14.32 -4.91 2.92
N THR A 184 -15.47 -4.33 2.63
CA THR A 184 -16.27 -4.65 1.45
C THR A 184 -16.09 -3.61 0.34
N LEU A 185 -16.45 -3.99 -0.90
CA LEU A 185 -16.47 -3.05 -2.03
C LEU A 185 -17.40 -1.84 -1.79
N GLU A 186 -18.45 -2.02 -0.98
CA GLU A 186 -19.36 -0.93 -0.64
C GLU A 186 -18.66 0.20 0.12
N GLU A 187 -17.72 -0.14 1.02
CA GLU A 187 -16.94 0.86 1.76
C GLU A 187 -15.98 1.63 0.86
N TRP A 188 -15.51 1.00 -0.22
CA TRP A 188 -14.64 1.61 -1.21
C TRP A 188 -15.38 2.41 -2.29
N ARG A 189 -16.69 2.19 -2.43
CA ARG A 189 -17.50 2.82 -3.51
C ARG A 189 -17.35 4.34 -3.61
N PRO A 190 -17.35 5.13 -2.51
CA PRO A 190 -17.15 6.58 -2.60
C PRO A 190 -15.78 6.97 -3.16
N ILE A 191 -14.72 6.24 -2.76
CA ILE A 191 -13.34 6.49 -3.20
C ILE A 191 -13.17 6.06 -4.66
N LEU A 192 -13.73 4.90 -5.04
CA LEU A 192 -13.74 4.44 -6.43
C LEU A 192 -14.47 5.41 -7.36
N ALA A 193 -15.55 6.01 -6.89
CA ALA A 193 -16.25 7.05 -7.64
C ALA A 193 -15.35 8.28 -7.86
N LEU A 194 -14.67 8.76 -6.83
CA LEU A 194 -13.70 9.86 -6.94
C LEU A 194 -12.53 9.50 -7.88
N TYR A 195 -12.02 8.28 -7.78
CA TYR A 195 -10.91 7.80 -8.63
C TYR A 195 -11.33 7.78 -10.11
N ARG A 196 -12.49 7.21 -10.42
CA ARG A 196 -13.07 7.23 -11.76
C ARG A 196 -13.29 8.66 -12.28
N ASP A 197 -13.81 9.56 -11.43
CA ASP A 197 -14.02 10.97 -11.79
C ASP A 197 -12.70 11.71 -12.08
N CYS A 198 -11.56 11.23 -11.54
CA CYS A 198 -10.21 11.69 -11.87
C CYS A 198 -9.65 11.05 -13.15
N GLY A 199 -10.37 10.12 -13.80
CA GLY A 199 -9.91 9.38 -14.98
C GLY A 199 -9.13 8.11 -14.65
N GLY A 200 -9.25 7.59 -13.41
CA GLY A 200 -8.56 6.37 -13.00
C GLY A 200 -9.18 5.12 -13.60
N GLU A 201 -8.32 4.21 -14.09
CA GLU A 201 -8.70 2.95 -14.75
C GLU A 201 -8.02 1.72 -14.15
N LEU A 202 -6.89 1.90 -13.44
CA LEU A 202 -6.09 0.82 -12.88
C LEU A 202 -6.46 0.57 -11.42
N VAL A 203 -7.01 -0.60 -11.13
CA VAL A 203 -7.37 -1.02 -9.77
C VAL A 203 -6.81 -2.40 -9.50
N THR A 204 -6.16 -2.57 -8.36
CA THR A 204 -5.79 -3.87 -7.80
C THR A 204 -6.66 -4.20 -6.60
N VAL A 205 -6.73 -5.47 -6.24
CA VAL A 205 -7.37 -5.93 -5.00
C VAL A 205 -6.31 -6.58 -4.12
N GLY A 206 -6.17 -6.10 -2.90
CA GLY A 206 -5.23 -6.62 -1.91
C GLY A 206 -5.93 -7.11 -0.65
N SER A 207 -5.35 -8.13 0.00
CA SER A 207 -5.85 -8.66 1.28
C SER A 207 -5.11 -8.07 2.49
N ASP A 208 -3.85 -7.72 2.31
CA ASP A 208 -2.97 -7.25 3.38
C ASP A 208 -2.93 -8.28 4.55
N ALA A 209 -2.73 -9.56 4.18
CA ALA A 209 -2.84 -10.73 5.05
C ALA A 209 -1.45 -11.29 5.46
#